data_04c0e3cc131fe28e9dcd5c000efb2f7a
#
_entry.id   04c0e3cc131fe28e9dcd5c000efb2f7a
#
_cell.length_a   1.000
_cell.length_b   1.000
_cell.length_c   1.000
_cell.angle_alpha   90.00
_cell.angle_beta   90.00
_cell.angle_gamma   90.00
#
_symmetry.space_group_name_H-M   'P 1'
#
loop_
_entity.id
_entity.type
_entity.pdbx_description
1 polymer ?
#
loop_
_entity_poly.entity_id
_entity_poly.type
_entity_poly.pdbx_seq_one_letter_code
_entity_poly.pdbx_strand_id
1 'polypeptide(L)'
;ELVEAQADFVQTSEESLYNTYTKGTQPQKAIVTTGIAYNYLMEVRGERLEARGESILKITQYPLPKALIDQMVADGAEEILVMEEGQPVVEELIRGMVPSSVAVKGRLTGDLPRMGELTPDCVSLALSPHRLIASGAPEKSADFWGALSPKSIPEIVVGRPPALCQGCGHRDMYAALNEVAAEHEGAKIFGDIGCYTLGALSPFHAIHACVEM
;
A
#
# COMPACT_ATOMS: atom_id res chain seq x y z
N GLU A 1 6.40 23.44 -21.11
CA GLU A 1 5.87 23.65 -19.73
C GLU A 1 5.98 22.38 -18.87
N LEU A 2 5.22 21.28 -19.15
CA LEU A 2 5.25 20.09 -18.27
C LEU A 2 6.63 19.41 -18.21
N VAL A 3 7.34 19.34 -19.32
CA VAL A 3 8.68 18.75 -19.39
C VAL A 3 9.71 19.63 -18.65
N GLU A 4 9.58 20.93 -18.76
CA GLU A 4 10.43 21.90 -18.05
C GLU A 4 10.19 21.86 -16.55
N ALA A 5 8.93 21.76 -16.12
CA ALA A 5 8.55 21.65 -14.71
C ALA A 5 9.04 20.35 -14.01
N GLN A 6 9.35 19.30 -14.77
CA GLN A 6 9.84 18.06 -14.17
C GLN A 6 11.19 18.22 -13.45
N ALA A 7 12.08 19.06 -13.98
CA ALA A 7 13.34 19.35 -13.31
C ALA A 7 13.13 20.06 -11.97
N ASP A 8 12.17 20.97 -11.93
CA ASP A 8 11.80 21.71 -10.71
C ASP A 8 11.18 20.77 -9.67
N PHE A 9 10.37 19.79 -10.10
CA PHE A 9 9.81 18.78 -9.20
C PHE A 9 10.88 17.88 -8.60
N VAL A 10 11.86 17.47 -9.40
CA VAL A 10 13.00 16.67 -8.92
C VAL A 10 13.78 17.47 -7.88
N GLN A 11 14.16 18.71 -8.21
CA GLN A 11 14.88 19.57 -7.29
C GLN A 11 14.10 19.79 -5.98
N THR A 12 12.80 20.08 -6.09
CA THR A 12 11.94 20.30 -4.91
C THR A 12 11.86 19.07 -4.03
N SER A 13 11.85 17.88 -4.61
CA SER A 13 11.86 16.63 -3.85
C SER A 13 13.19 16.35 -3.17
N GLU A 14 14.30 16.61 -3.85
CA GLU A 14 15.66 16.46 -3.30
C GLU A 14 15.92 17.42 -2.12
N GLU A 15 15.38 18.64 -2.19
CA GLU A 15 15.53 19.68 -1.15
C GLU A 15 14.44 19.59 -0.08
N SER A 16 13.52 18.65 -0.18
CA SER A 16 12.37 18.56 0.71
C SER A 16 12.77 18.20 2.15
N LEU A 17 12.37 19.03 3.11
CA LEU A 17 12.52 18.76 4.55
C LEU A 17 11.66 17.58 5.03
N TYR A 18 10.71 17.12 4.21
CA TYR A 18 9.82 16.01 4.53
C TYR A 18 10.38 14.65 4.07
N ASN A 19 11.33 14.65 3.13
CA ASN A 19 12.11 13.49 2.76
C ASN A 19 13.33 13.42 3.69
N THR A 20 13.41 12.40 4.54
CA THR A 20 14.45 12.34 5.56
C THR A 20 15.16 11.00 5.54
N TYR A 21 16.49 11.06 5.56
CA TYR A 21 17.33 9.89 5.71
C TYR A 21 18.02 9.90 7.08
N THR A 22 17.88 8.80 7.80
CA THR A 22 18.55 8.57 9.09
C THR A 22 19.43 7.34 8.97
N LYS A 23 20.73 7.51 9.04
CA LYS A 23 21.70 6.41 9.01
C LYS A 23 21.63 5.63 10.32
N GLY A 24 21.47 4.33 10.21
CA GLY A 24 21.50 3.41 11.34
C GLY A 24 22.89 2.92 11.68
N THR A 25 23.00 2.17 12.78
CA THR A 25 24.26 1.53 13.19
C THR A 25 24.59 0.25 12.40
N GLN A 26 23.60 -0.29 11.68
CA GLN A 26 23.73 -1.42 10.76
C GLN A 26 23.29 -0.98 9.35
N PRO A 27 24.11 -0.17 8.69
CA PRO A 27 23.73 0.44 7.40
C PRO A 27 23.50 -0.57 6.28
N GLN A 28 23.96 -1.81 6.41
CA GLN A 28 23.72 -2.90 5.47
C GLN A 28 22.24 -3.21 5.30
N LYS A 29 21.43 -2.91 6.31
CA LYS A 29 19.99 -3.03 6.28
C LYS A 29 19.36 -1.64 6.28
N ALA A 30 18.53 -1.40 5.30
CA ALA A 30 17.81 -0.14 5.16
C ALA A 30 16.30 -0.38 5.00
N ILE A 31 15.53 0.58 5.45
CA ILE A 31 14.08 0.61 5.28
C ILE A 31 13.74 1.88 4.52
N VAL A 32 13.03 1.73 3.40
CA VAL A 32 12.38 2.84 2.72
C VAL A 32 10.89 2.78 3.06
N THR A 33 10.33 3.90 3.49
CA THR A 33 8.93 3.94 3.92
C THR A 33 8.21 5.17 3.41
N THR A 34 6.93 5.02 3.06
CA THR A 34 6.07 6.08 2.54
C THR A 34 4.72 6.11 3.25
N GLY A 35 4.12 7.29 3.33
CA GLY A 35 2.76 7.47 3.85
C GLY A 35 2.53 6.85 5.23
N ILE A 36 1.42 6.13 5.37
CA ILE A 36 1.01 5.50 6.64
C ILE A 36 1.99 4.43 7.12
N ALA A 37 2.74 3.79 6.20
CA ALA A 37 3.72 2.78 6.55
C ALA A 37 4.81 3.32 7.49
N TYR A 38 5.16 4.62 7.36
CA TYR A 38 6.07 5.25 8.29
C TYR A 38 5.51 5.29 9.72
N ASN A 39 4.24 5.60 9.88
CA ASN A 39 3.61 5.65 11.21
C ASN A 39 3.57 4.27 11.84
N TYR A 40 3.24 3.23 11.07
CA TYR A 40 3.26 1.85 11.56
C TYR A 40 4.68 1.39 11.92
N LEU A 41 5.68 1.80 11.13
CA LEU A 41 7.08 1.54 11.46
C LEU A 41 7.46 2.17 12.80
N MET A 42 7.05 3.42 13.03
CA MET A 42 7.31 4.14 14.28
C MET A 42 6.59 3.51 15.46
N GLU A 43 5.34 3.09 15.31
CA GLU A 43 4.56 2.38 16.33
C GLU A 43 5.26 1.08 16.75
N VAL A 44 5.67 0.25 15.78
CA VAL A 44 6.32 -1.03 16.02
C VAL A 44 7.71 -0.87 16.66
N ARG A 45 8.43 0.19 16.31
CA ARG A 45 9.76 0.48 16.87
C ARG A 45 9.68 1.12 18.26
N GLY A 46 8.56 1.77 18.60
CA GLY A 46 8.44 2.64 19.76
C GLY A 46 9.28 3.91 19.58
N GLU A 47 9.44 4.69 20.64
CA GLU A 47 10.19 5.95 20.61
C GLU A 47 11.70 5.80 20.32
N ARG A 48 12.20 4.57 20.21
CA ARG A 48 13.62 4.27 19.99
C ARG A 48 13.90 3.95 18.53
N LEU A 49 13.95 4.97 17.67
CA LEU A 49 14.37 4.83 16.25
C LEU A 49 15.72 4.11 16.11
N GLU A 50 16.66 4.38 17.03
CA GLU A 50 18.02 3.87 17.00
C GLU A 50 18.14 2.42 17.50
N ALA A 51 17.10 1.85 18.08
CA ALA A 51 17.21 0.60 18.87
C ALA A 51 17.41 -0.66 18.01
N ARG A 52 17.11 -0.62 16.70
CA ARG A 52 17.23 -1.81 15.82
C ARG A 52 18.34 -1.73 14.79
N GLY A 53 18.96 -0.60 14.62
CA GLY A 53 20.19 -0.42 13.84
C GLY A 53 20.02 -0.19 12.34
N GLU A 54 18.87 -0.46 11.71
CA GLU A 54 18.67 -0.24 10.28
C GLU A 54 18.63 1.25 9.94
N SER A 55 19.15 1.61 8.76
CA SER A 55 18.95 2.94 8.18
C SER A 55 17.52 3.14 7.73
N ILE A 56 16.97 4.36 7.84
CA ILE A 56 15.61 4.67 7.44
C ILE A 56 15.60 5.84 6.47
N LEU A 57 14.98 5.63 5.32
CA LEU A 57 14.61 6.68 4.38
C LEU A 57 13.08 6.83 4.37
N LYS A 58 12.60 7.97 4.89
CA LYS A 58 11.21 8.38 4.80
C LYS A 58 11.02 9.20 3.53
N ILE A 59 10.09 8.80 2.69
CA ILE A 59 9.70 9.53 1.49
C ILE A 59 8.27 10.03 1.67
N THR A 60 8.10 11.35 1.55
CA THR A 60 6.83 12.04 1.68
C THR A 60 6.49 12.83 0.43
N GLN A 61 7.52 13.35 -0.25
CA GLN A 61 7.39 14.14 -1.45
C GLN A 61 8.04 13.44 -2.63
N TYR A 62 7.35 13.45 -3.76
CA TYR A 62 7.77 12.85 -5.03
C TYR A 62 8.21 13.93 -6.04
N PRO A 63 9.01 13.55 -7.05
CA PRO A 63 9.56 12.22 -7.37
C PRO A 63 10.46 11.64 -6.29
N LEU A 64 10.85 10.36 -6.39
CA LEU A 64 11.73 9.75 -5.41
C LEU A 64 13.06 10.54 -5.30
N PRO A 65 13.53 10.90 -4.07
CA PRO A 65 14.74 11.67 -3.86
C PRO A 65 15.98 10.81 -4.12
N LYS A 66 16.49 10.89 -5.36
CA LYS A 66 17.59 10.05 -5.81
C LYS A 66 18.87 10.25 -5.00
N ALA A 67 19.18 11.48 -4.62
CA ALA A 67 20.36 11.78 -3.82
C ALA A 67 20.35 11.07 -2.47
N LEU A 68 19.18 11.00 -1.79
CA LEU A 68 19.05 10.28 -0.53
C LEU A 68 19.13 8.76 -0.72
N ILE A 69 18.61 8.24 -1.82
CA ILE A 69 18.73 6.81 -2.18
C ILE A 69 20.19 6.47 -2.46
N ASP A 70 20.90 7.29 -3.25
CA ASP A 70 22.32 7.10 -3.54
C ASP A 70 23.17 7.18 -2.28
N GLN A 71 22.86 8.11 -1.37
CA GLN A 71 23.52 8.22 -0.07
C GLN A 71 23.31 6.96 0.78
N MET A 72 22.11 6.44 0.82
CA MET A 72 21.79 5.21 1.57
C MET A 72 22.61 4.01 1.04
N VAL A 73 22.75 3.91 -0.28
CA VAL A 73 23.59 2.88 -0.93
C VAL A 73 25.07 3.12 -0.63
N ALA A 74 25.54 4.36 -0.73
CA ALA A 74 26.94 4.73 -0.43
C ALA A 74 27.31 4.48 1.05
N ASP A 75 26.35 4.60 1.94
CA ASP A 75 26.50 4.29 3.37
C ASP A 75 26.58 2.78 3.65
N GLY A 76 26.36 1.94 2.64
CA GLY A 76 26.59 0.50 2.68
C GLY A 76 25.32 -0.36 2.70
N ALA A 77 24.18 0.14 2.22
CA ALA A 77 22.96 -0.66 2.13
C ALA A 77 23.14 -1.83 1.14
N GLU A 78 23.00 -3.05 1.65
CA GLU A 78 23.00 -4.30 0.89
C GLU A 78 21.60 -4.88 0.73
N GLU A 79 20.71 -4.57 1.67
CA GLU A 79 19.32 -4.97 1.67
C GLU A 79 18.42 -3.77 1.99
N ILE A 80 17.42 -3.53 1.16
CA ILE A 80 16.43 -2.47 1.33
C ILE A 80 15.05 -3.10 1.43
N LEU A 81 14.37 -2.89 2.56
CA LEU A 81 12.96 -3.25 2.72
C LEU A 81 12.08 -2.04 2.44
N VAL A 82 11.29 -2.11 1.38
CA VAL A 82 10.35 -1.04 1.00
C VAL A 82 9.00 -1.30 1.65
N MET A 83 8.56 -0.34 2.46
CA MET A 83 7.26 -0.35 3.14
C MET A 83 6.37 0.73 2.55
N GLU A 84 5.41 0.31 1.75
CA GLU A 84 4.42 1.16 1.12
C GLU A 84 3.05 0.49 1.16
N GLU A 85 1.98 1.31 1.16
CA GLU A 85 0.63 0.81 1.09
C GLU A 85 0.08 0.92 -0.33
N GLY A 86 -0.77 -0.02 -0.69
CA GLY A 86 -1.34 -0.11 -2.04
C GLY A 86 -0.44 -0.89 -3.00
N GLN A 87 -0.24 -0.37 -4.20
CA GLN A 87 0.61 -1.01 -5.21
C GLN A 87 2.10 -0.76 -4.94
N PRO A 88 2.98 -1.70 -5.28
CA PRO A 88 4.43 -1.62 -5.01
C PRO A 88 5.16 -0.70 -6.00
N VAL A 89 4.73 0.55 -6.11
CA VAL A 89 5.26 1.54 -7.05
C VAL A 89 6.66 1.99 -6.65
N VAL A 90 6.86 2.27 -5.37
CA VAL A 90 8.16 2.71 -4.84
C VAL A 90 9.17 1.57 -4.89
N GLU A 91 8.74 0.34 -4.57
CA GLU A 91 9.60 -0.84 -4.68
C GLU A 91 10.08 -1.06 -6.12
N GLU A 92 9.18 -0.95 -7.10
CA GLU A 92 9.53 -1.07 -8.52
C GLU A 92 10.52 0.01 -8.97
N LEU A 93 10.28 1.27 -8.59
CA LEU A 93 11.15 2.38 -8.94
C LEU A 93 12.54 2.25 -8.31
N ILE A 94 12.62 1.90 -7.02
CA ILE A 94 13.91 1.71 -6.32
C ILE A 94 14.72 0.59 -6.96
N ARG A 95 14.09 -0.50 -7.38
CA ARG A 95 14.77 -1.59 -8.11
C ARG A 95 15.49 -1.09 -9.37
N GLY A 96 14.94 -0.08 -10.04
CA GLY A 96 15.56 0.55 -11.21
C GLY A 96 16.61 1.60 -10.87
N MET A 97 16.70 2.05 -9.60
CA MET A 97 17.59 3.13 -9.18
C MET A 97 18.86 2.65 -8.47
N VAL A 98 18.82 1.47 -7.85
CA VAL A 98 19.94 0.93 -7.07
C VAL A 98 20.73 -0.12 -7.87
N PRO A 99 22.01 -0.35 -7.55
CA PRO A 99 22.80 -1.42 -8.16
C PRO A 99 22.17 -2.80 -7.96
N SER A 100 22.36 -3.70 -8.91
CA SER A 100 21.83 -5.08 -8.84
C SER A 100 22.40 -5.92 -7.68
N SER A 101 23.48 -5.46 -7.04
CA SER A 101 24.03 -6.06 -5.82
C SER A 101 23.21 -5.76 -4.57
N VAL A 102 22.34 -4.76 -4.61
CA VAL A 102 21.47 -4.38 -3.50
C VAL A 102 20.15 -5.15 -3.61
N ALA A 103 19.82 -5.94 -2.59
CA ALA A 103 18.58 -6.70 -2.55
C ALA A 103 17.41 -5.78 -2.15
N VAL A 104 16.44 -5.60 -3.05
CA VAL A 104 15.23 -4.83 -2.75
C VAL A 104 14.09 -5.80 -2.43
N LYS A 105 13.51 -5.65 -1.26
CA LYS A 105 12.44 -6.48 -0.70
C LYS A 105 11.20 -5.63 -0.42
N GLY A 106 10.04 -6.23 -0.44
CA GLY A 106 8.77 -5.56 -0.15
C GLY A 106 7.57 -6.42 -0.53
N ARG A 107 6.59 -5.82 -1.16
CA ARG A 107 5.37 -6.50 -1.60
C ARG A 107 5.59 -7.45 -2.77
N LEU A 108 6.50 -7.12 -3.69
CA LEU A 108 6.82 -7.97 -4.85
C LEU A 108 7.55 -9.24 -4.46
N THR A 109 8.33 -9.20 -3.39
CA THR A 109 9.07 -10.36 -2.88
C THR A 109 8.29 -11.15 -1.81
N GLY A 110 7.08 -10.67 -1.46
CA GLY A 110 6.25 -11.26 -0.41
C GLY A 110 6.80 -10.99 1.00
N ASP A 111 7.72 -10.03 1.15
CA ASP A 111 8.20 -9.58 2.46
C ASP A 111 7.15 -8.75 3.19
N LEU A 112 6.23 -8.18 2.46
CA LEU A 112 4.97 -7.58 2.91
C LEU A 112 3.80 -8.21 2.13
N PRO A 113 2.55 -8.10 2.62
CA PRO A 113 1.38 -8.59 1.90
C PRO A 113 1.30 -7.98 0.51
N ARG A 114 1.06 -8.81 -0.53
CA ARG A 114 0.96 -8.31 -1.92
C ARG A 114 -0.26 -7.41 -2.11
N MET A 115 -1.33 -7.66 -1.37
CA MET A 115 -2.62 -6.97 -1.45
C MET A 115 -3.14 -6.66 -0.04
N GLY A 116 -4.14 -5.78 0.03
CA GLY A 116 -4.78 -5.39 1.27
C GLY A 116 -4.05 -4.28 2.00
N GLU A 117 -4.64 -3.88 3.11
CA GLU A 117 -4.10 -2.85 3.99
C GLU A 117 -2.81 -3.30 4.66
N LEU A 118 -1.92 -2.35 4.87
CA LEU A 118 -0.78 -2.53 5.74
C LEU A 118 -1.23 -2.26 7.18
N THR A 119 -0.73 -3.06 8.11
CA THR A 119 -1.03 -2.91 9.55
C THR A 119 0.26 -2.92 10.36
N PRO A 120 0.26 -2.41 11.60
CA PRO A 120 1.40 -2.54 12.50
C PRO A 120 1.85 -3.99 12.68
N ASP A 121 0.91 -4.95 12.72
CA ASP A 121 1.23 -6.38 12.84
C ASP A 121 2.01 -6.89 11.62
N CYS A 122 1.60 -6.50 10.41
CA CYS A 122 2.32 -6.82 9.17
C CYS A 122 3.74 -6.26 9.19
N VAL A 123 3.89 -5.00 9.62
CA VAL A 123 5.20 -4.34 9.74
C VAL A 123 6.05 -5.01 10.81
N SER A 124 5.48 -5.32 11.98
CA SER A 124 6.17 -6.03 13.06
C SER A 124 6.72 -7.38 12.61
N LEU A 125 5.89 -8.12 11.88
CA LEU A 125 6.27 -9.42 11.34
C LEU A 125 7.36 -9.28 10.27
N ALA A 126 7.27 -8.28 9.38
CA ALA A 126 8.28 -8.02 8.36
C ALA A 126 9.65 -7.69 8.97
N LEU A 127 9.67 -7.06 10.13
CA LEU A 127 10.88 -6.69 10.88
C LEU A 127 11.37 -7.79 11.85
N SER A 128 10.61 -8.85 12.03
CA SER A 128 10.97 -9.90 13.01
C SER A 128 12.16 -10.73 12.51
N PRO A 129 13.21 -10.94 13.34
CA PRO A 129 14.33 -11.82 13.01
C PRO A 129 13.90 -13.28 12.86
N HIS A 130 12.83 -13.71 13.52
CA HIS A 130 12.28 -15.07 13.41
C HIS A 130 11.68 -15.38 12.05
N ARG A 131 11.44 -14.39 11.21
CA ARG A 131 11.04 -14.57 9.83
C ARG A 131 12.09 -15.30 8.98
N LEU A 132 13.37 -15.19 9.35
CA LEU A 132 14.46 -15.90 8.69
C LEU A 132 14.57 -17.37 9.10
N ILE A 133 13.93 -17.79 10.22
CA ILE A 133 14.03 -19.14 10.75
C ILE A 133 12.88 -20.04 10.27
N ALA A 134 11.82 -19.47 9.76
CA ALA A 134 10.74 -20.21 9.10
C ALA A 134 11.12 -20.65 7.67
N SER A 135 12.36 -21.09 7.47
CA SER A 135 12.77 -21.82 6.25
C SER A 135 12.10 -23.19 6.10
N GLY A 136 11.08 -23.47 6.92
CA GLY A 136 10.12 -24.56 6.80
C GLY A 136 8.68 -24.08 6.95
N ALA A 137 8.43 -22.77 7.11
CA ALA A 137 7.08 -22.24 7.01
C ALA A 137 6.62 -22.27 5.55
N PRO A 138 5.34 -22.56 5.29
CA PRO A 138 4.81 -22.48 3.95
C PRO A 138 5.18 -21.12 3.37
N GLU A 139 5.73 -21.20 2.18
CA GLU A 139 6.11 -20.10 1.33
C GLU A 139 5.18 -18.90 1.54
N LYS A 140 5.73 -17.69 1.55
CA LYS A 140 5.09 -16.35 1.70
C LYS A 140 3.79 -16.22 0.89
N SER A 141 2.81 -17.06 1.20
CA SER A 141 1.55 -17.20 0.45
C SER A 141 0.54 -16.17 0.95
N ALA A 142 -0.43 -15.87 0.11
CA ALA A 142 -1.60 -15.09 0.50
C ALA A 142 -2.28 -15.65 1.77
N ASP A 143 -2.19 -16.97 1.98
CA ASP A 143 -2.72 -17.67 3.14
C ASP A 143 -1.99 -17.32 4.44
N PHE A 144 -0.67 -17.10 4.39
CA PHE A 144 0.09 -16.67 5.54
C PHE A 144 -0.36 -15.29 6.05
N TRP A 145 -0.49 -14.32 5.14
CA TRP A 145 -0.96 -12.98 5.47
C TRP A 145 -2.44 -12.96 5.83
N GLY A 146 -3.26 -13.79 5.19
CA GLY A 146 -4.66 -14.00 5.53
C GLY A 146 -4.86 -14.58 6.94
N ALA A 147 -3.89 -15.36 7.42
CA ALA A 147 -3.93 -15.90 8.79
C ALA A 147 -3.73 -14.85 9.89
N LEU A 148 -3.15 -13.69 9.54
CA LEU A 148 -2.97 -12.54 10.45
C LEU A 148 -4.19 -11.61 10.48
N SER A 149 -5.09 -11.76 9.50
CA SER A 149 -6.35 -11.02 9.52
C SER A 149 -7.24 -11.54 10.66
N PRO A 150 -8.00 -10.66 11.34
CA PRO A 150 -8.93 -11.10 12.38
C PRO A 150 -9.88 -12.15 11.83
N LYS A 151 -9.80 -13.37 12.34
CA LYS A 151 -10.61 -14.51 11.86
C LYS A 151 -12.07 -14.41 12.28
N SER A 152 -12.39 -13.52 13.19
CA SER A 152 -13.75 -13.28 13.64
C SER A 152 -13.95 -11.82 14.03
N ILE A 153 -15.06 -11.25 13.57
CA ILE A 153 -15.52 -9.96 14.05
C ILE A 153 -16.14 -10.21 15.44
N PRO A 154 -15.72 -9.48 16.49
CA PRO A 154 -16.33 -9.63 17.81
C PRO A 154 -17.84 -9.43 17.75
N GLU A 155 -18.62 -10.19 18.51
CA GLU A 155 -20.09 -10.12 18.52
C GLU A 155 -20.65 -8.72 18.85
N ILE A 156 -19.87 -7.90 19.57
CA ILE A 156 -20.25 -6.53 19.89
C ILE A 156 -20.26 -5.61 18.66
N VAL A 157 -19.56 -6.02 17.57
CA VAL A 157 -19.50 -5.24 16.34
C VAL A 157 -20.74 -5.54 15.50
N VAL A 158 -21.66 -4.60 15.46
CA VAL A 158 -22.84 -4.67 14.60
C VAL A 158 -22.43 -4.47 13.15
N GLY A 159 -22.73 -5.45 12.31
CA GLY A 159 -22.49 -5.36 10.87
C GLY A 159 -23.27 -4.17 10.27
N ARG A 160 -22.56 -3.31 9.55
CA ARG A 160 -23.14 -2.17 8.82
C ARG A 160 -22.76 -2.30 7.34
N PRO A 161 -23.40 -3.20 6.60
CA PRO A 161 -23.10 -3.33 5.18
C PRO A 161 -23.37 -1.99 4.49
N PRO A 162 -22.52 -1.59 3.53
CA PRO A 162 -22.77 -0.38 2.76
C PRO A 162 -24.09 -0.51 2.02
N ALA A 163 -24.91 0.53 2.08
CA ALA A 163 -26.22 0.56 1.43
C ALA A 163 -26.60 1.98 1.04
N LEU A 164 -27.42 2.11 0.01
CA LEU A 164 -28.00 3.38 -0.38
C LEU A 164 -28.94 3.89 0.72
N CYS A 165 -28.86 5.17 1.03
CA CYS A 165 -29.69 5.82 2.03
C CYS A 165 -31.18 5.64 1.74
N GLN A 166 -32.02 5.67 2.78
CA GLN A 166 -33.47 5.71 2.60
C GLN A 166 -33.88 7.02 1.91
N GLY A 167 -34.75 6.91 0.90
CA GLY A 167 -35.16 8.09 0.08
C GLY A 167 -34.09 8.60 -0.90
N CYS A 168 -33.01 7.87 -1.09
CA CYS A 168 -32.01 8.22 -2.08
C CYS A 168 -32.54 8.01 -3.51
N GLY A 169 -32.43 9.02 -4.37
CA GLY A 169 -32.86 8.93 -5.78
C GLY A 169 -32.17 7.86 -6.61
N HIS A 170 -30.97 7.42 -6.20
CA HIS A 170 -30.30 6.29 -6.85
C HIS A 170 -31.12 4.99 -6.70
N ARG A 171 -31.92 4.82 -5.65
CA ARG A 171 -32.75 3.63 -5.47
C ARG A 171 -33.81 3.53 -6.57
N ASP A 172 -34.46 4.65 -6.86
CA ASP A 172 -35.48 4.72 -7.92
C ASP A 172 -34.84 4.55 -9.29
N MET A 173 -33.69 5.19 -9.51
CA MET A 173 -32.94 5.09 -10.74
C MET A 173 -32.51 3.63 -11.02
N TYR A 174 -31.98 2.89 -10.03
CA TYR A 174 -31.60 1.51 -10.23
C TYR A 174 -32.77 0.56 -10.40
N ALA A 175 -33.93 0.85 -9.78
CA ALA A 175 -35.13 0.10 -10.04
C ALA A 175 -35.55 0.24 -11.49
N ALA A 176 -35.67 1.49 -11.98
CA ALA A 176 -36.02 1.76 -13.37
C ALA A 176 -34.97 1.20 -14.37
N LEU A 177 -33.69 1.29 -14.02
CA LEU A 177 -32.60 0.79 -14.86
C LEU A 177 -32.67 -0.75 -15.02
N ASN A 178 -33.00 -1.44 -13.95
CA ASN A 178 -33.18 -2.89 -14.01
C ASN A 178 -34.40 -3.30 -14.84
N GLU A 179 -35.50 -2.52 -14.78
CA GLU A 179 -36.66 -2.77 -15.64
C GLU A 179 -36.29 -2.64 -17.11
N VAL A 180 -35.61 -1.54 -17.49
CA VAL A 180 -35.17 -1.33 -18.88
C VAL A 180 -34.14 -2.38 -19.30
N ALA A 181 -33.16 -2.71 -18.44
CA ALA A 181 -32.15 -3.71 -18.77
C ALA A 181 -32.73 -5.11 -19.00
N ALA A 182 -33.83 -5.45 -18.35
CA ALA A 182 -34.52 -6.72 -18.54
C ALA A 182 -35.15 -6.85 -19.95
N GLU A 183 -35.41 -5.75 -20.63
CA GLU A 183 -35.92 -5.73 -22.01
C GLU A 183 -34.80 -5.90 -23.07
N HIS A 184 -33.54 -5.80 -22.64
CA HIS A 184 -32.38 -5.84 -23.53
C HIS A 184 -31.43 -7.00 -23.15
N GLU A 185 -31.55 -8.12 -23.86
CA GLU A 185 -30.70 -9.28 -23.62
C GLU A 185 -29.20 -8.93 -23.73
N GLY A 186 -28.43 -9.26 -22.70
CA GLY A 186 -26.98 -9.02 -22.66
C GLY A 186 -26.59 -7.58 -22.32
N ALA A 187 -27.52 -6.72 -21.93
CA ALA A 187 -27.22 -5.35 -21.48
C ALA A 187 -26.17 -5.35 -20.35
N LYS A 188 -25.21 -4.45 -20.43
CA LYS A 188 -24.20 -4.23 -19.38
C LYS A 188 -24.26 -2.80 -18.91
N ILE A 189 -24.30 -2.64 -17.60
CA ILE A 189 -24.39 -1.33 -16.94
C ILE A 189 -23.06 -1.07 -16.25
N PHE A 190 -22.48 0.06 -16.55
CA PHE A 190 -21.25 0.55 -15.97
C PHE A 190 -21.56 1.74 -15.07
N GLY A 191 -20.90 1.84 -13.97
CA GLY A 191 -21.00 2.94 -13.02
C GLY A 191 -19.65 3.51 -12.67
N ASP A 192 -19.65 4.69 -12.11
CA ASP A 192 -18.49 5.35 -11.56
C ASP A 192 -18.32 4.98 -10.07
N ILE A 193 -17.20 5.39 -9.46
CA ILE A 193 -16.96 5.22 -8.04
C ILE A 193 -17.67 6.30 -7.23
N GLY A 194 -18.34 5.85 -6.19
CA GLY A 194 -19.14 6.66 -5.28
C GLY A 194 -20.39 5.92 -4.82
N CYS A 195 -21.48 6.63 -4.50
CA CYS A 195 -22.77 6.00 -4.17
C CYS A 195 -23.32 5.14 -5.32
N TYR A 196 -22.87 5.37 -6.54
CA TYR A 196 -23.22 4.55 -7.72
C TYR A 196 -22.75 3.11 -7.57
N THR A 197 -21.57 2.88 -7.00
CA THR A 197 -21.03 1.54 -6.75
C THR A 197 -21.98 0.68 -5.92
N LEU A 198 -22.76 1.30 -5.02
CA LEU A 198 -23.72 0.59 -4.18
C LEU A 198 -24.89 -0.02 -4.97
N GLY A 199 -25.07 0.39 -6.23
CA GLY A 199 -26.00 -0.25 -7.15
C GLY A 199 -25.58 -1.68 -7.57
N ALA A 200 -24.33 -2.05 -7.37
CA ALA A 200 -23.86 -3.43 -7.58
C ALA A 200 -24.31 -4.38 -6.46
N LEU A 201 -24.69 -3.84 -5.30
CA LEU A 201 -25.06 -4.61 -4.12
C LEU A 201 -26.56 -4.87 -4.08
N SER A 202 -26.97 -5.78 -3.17
CA SER A 202 -28.38 -6.02 -2.88
C SER A 202 -29.09 -4.74 -2.42
N PRO A 203 -30.33 -4.49 -2.83
CA PRO A 203 -31.21 -5.39 -3.60
C PRO A 203 -31.14 -5.20 -5.12
N PHE A 204 -30.35 -4.25 -5.63
CA PHE A 204 -30.45 -3.86 -7.04
C PHE A 204 -29.64 -4.76 -7.96
N HIS A 205 -28.37 -5.03 -7.66
CA HIS A 205 -27.45 -5.77 -8.53
C HIS A 205 -27.42 -5.23 -9.98
N ALA A 206 -27.56 -3.90 -10.12
CA ALA A 206 -27.72 -3.24 -11.39
C ALA A 206 -26.39 -2.94 -12.09
N ILE A 207 -25.31 -2.71 -11.31
CA ILE A 207 -24.01 -2.35 -11.85
C ILE A 207 -23.17 -3.63 -12.07
N HIS A 208 -22.65 -3.78 -13.27
CA HIS A 208 -21.83 -4.93 -13.67
C HIS A 208 -20.33 -4.67 -13.52
N ALA A 209 -19.90 -3.43 -13.71
CA ALA A 209 -18.54 -2.98 -13.51
C ALA A 209 -18.49 -1.50 -13.14
N CYS A 210 -17.50 -1.13 -12.31
CA CYS A 210 -17.19 0.27 -12.01
C CYS A 210 -15.99 0.69 -12.87
N VAL A 211 -16.05 1.88 -13.40
CA VAL A 211 -15.00 2.51 -14.20
C VAL A 211 -14.46 3.66 -13.37
N GLU A 212 -13.19 3.58 -13.01
CA GLU A 212 -12.47 4.69 -12.38
C GLU A 212 -12.01 5.68 -13.46
N MET A 213 -12.16 6.96 -13.20
CA MET A 213 -11.56 8.01 -14.01
C MET A 213 -10.39 8.63 -13.27
#